data_c93b4dc63f263854a93eb2dbcaedbb5d
#
_entry.id   c93b4dc63f263854a93eb2dbcaedbb5d
#
_cell.length_a   1.000
_cell.length_b   1.000
_cell.length_c   1.000
_cell.angle_alpha   90.00
_cell.angle_beta   90.00
_cell.angle_gamma   90.00
#
_symmetry.space_group_name_H-M   'P 1'
#
loop_
_entity.id
_entity.type
_entity.pdbx_description
1 polymer ?
#
loop_
_entity_poly.entity_id
_entity_poly.type
_entity_poly.pdbx_seq_one_letter_code
_entity_poly.pdbx_strand_id
1 'polypeptide(L)'
;AFYRMRNTPEKISQSIDLFYRGVSTRKVQEHLAIFYPHNASNVSIYNWVIKYAKMISKYTNRLKVNVGVEVQVDEMECRRRKSHKARKGIDKNWFIDSIDPETRFLISAEYSKTRGRRDIKAVISRIKDKTENQIQIVTTDGLNAYPKTIKSVWGYNNKLGRHNVLHNKVLASEGEGFNHPIERLHNNVRARTKVMRGFHGSIHSANSILKGFEIYYNFITKHQAIKCSPFELAIPELKEELKDVKNRWLALIKL
;
A
#
# COMPACT_ATOMS: atom_id res chain seq x y z
N ALA A 1 -10.38 -20.14 -2.18
CA ALA A 1 -9.24 -19.54 -1.46
C ALA A 1 -8.61 -20.50 -0.44
N PHE A 2 -9.44 -21.26 0.31
CA PHE A 2 -8.99 -22.11 1.45
C PHE A 2 -8.98 -23.61 1.15
N TYR A 3 -9.13 -24.01 -0.10
CA TYR A 3 -9.15 -25.42 -0.48
C TYR A 3 -7.86 -26.14 -0.03
N ARG A 4 -8.02 -27.31 0.60
CA ARG A 4 -6.94 -28.14 1.20
C ARG A 4 -6.07 -27.43 2.27
N MET A 5 -6.56 -26.37 2.89
CA MET A 5 -5.86 -25.74 4.03
C MET A 5 -6.15 -26.52 5.31
N ARG A 6 -5.08 -26.83 6.08
CA ARG A 6 -5.21 -27.51 7.40
C ARG A 6 -5.71 -26.57 8.50
N ASN A 7 -5.63 -25.26 8.28
CA ASN A 7 -6.05 -24.24 9.26
C ASN A 7 -7.33 -23.58 8.77
N THR A 8 -8.18 -23.20 9.73
CA THR A 8 -9.46 -22.57 9.43
C THR A 8 -9.28 -21.18 8.81
N PRO A 9 -10.22 -20.72 8.01
CA PRO A 9 -10.18 -19.37 7.42
C PRO A 9 -10.06 -18.26 8.46
N GLU A 10 -10.75 -18.42 9.61
CA GLU A 10 -10.74 -17.47 10.73
C GLU A 10 -9.33 -17.36 11.34
N LYS A 11 -8.69 -18.49 11.60
CA LYS A 11 -7.32 -18.54 12.13
C LYS A 11 -6.33 -17.88 11.18
N ILE A 12 -6.47 -18.11 9.88
CA ILE A 12 -5.63 -17.52 8.84
C ILE A 12 -5.84 -16.01 8.79
N SER A 13 -7.08 -15.54 8.73
CA SER A 13 -7.41 -14.11 8.68
C SER A 13 -6.99 -13.37 9.95
N GLN A 14 -7.16 -13.97 11.13
CA GLN A 14 -6.66 -13.45 12.39
C GLN A 14 -5.13 -13.32 12.40
N SER A 15 -4.43 -14.31 11.87
CA SER A 15 -2.97 -14.25 11.76
C SER A 15 -2.48 -13.09 10.88
N ILE A 16 -3.17 -12.85 9.77
CA ILE A 16 -2.88 -11.75 8.84
C ILE A 16 -3.16 -10.41 9.52
N ASP A 17 -4.28 -10.28 10.21
CA ASP A 17 -4.65 -9.07 10.94
C ASP A 17 -3.62 -8.71 12.01
N LEU A 18 -3.26 -9.67 12.87
CA LEU A 18 -2.24 -9.49 13.90
C LEU A 18 -0.89 -9.09 13.29
N PHE A 19 -0.51 -9.71 12.16
CA PHE A 19 0.72 -9.34 11.46
C PHE A 19 0.71 -7.88 11.02
N TYR A 20 -0.37 -7.37 10.40
CA TYR A 20 -0.44 -5.98 9.94
C TYR A 20 -0.63 -5.00 11.10
N ARG A 21 -1.14 -5.42 12.25
CA ARG A 21 -1.15 -4.65 13.49
C ARG A 21 0.20 -4.55 14.20
N GLY A 22 1.27 -5.12 13.65
CA GLY A 22 2.63 -4.96 14.18
C GLY A 22 3.16 -6.17 14.94
N VAL A 23 2.38 -7.23 15.10
CA VAL A 23 2.83 -8.45 15.78
C VAL A 23 3.74 -9.26 14.87
N SER A 24 4.93 -9.70 15.36
CA SER A 24 5.82 -10.54 14.58
C SER A 24 5.22 -11.93 14.36
N THR A 25 5.59 -12.61 13.26
CA THR A 25 5.05 -13.97 12.98
C THR A 25 5.32 -14.99 14.08
N ARG A 26 6.42 -14.85 14.82
CA ARG A 26 6.73 -15.70 15.99
C ARG A 26 5.74 -15.43 17.12
N LYS A 27 5.50 -14.17 17.45
CA LYS A 27 4.52 -13.80 18.48
C LYS A 27 3.09 -14.14 18.07
N VAL A 28 2.75 -14.06 16.78
CA VAL A 28 1.47 -14.56 16.26
C VAL A 28 1.36 -16.08 16.49
N GLN A 29 2.41 -16.83 16.22
CA GLN A 29 2.46 -18.27 16.51
C GLN A 29 2.21 -18.55 17.99
N GLU A 30 2.91 -17.87 18.91
CA GLU A 30 2.73 -17.99 20.35
C GLU A 30 1.30 -17.65 20.77
N HIS A 31 0.75 -16.55 20.27
CA HIS A 31 -0.63 -16.14 20.52
C HIS A 31 -1.63 -17.22 20.08
N LEU A 32 -1.48 -17.75 18.87
CA LEU A 32 -2.38 -18.79 18.36
C LEU A 32 -2.32 -20.10 19.16
N ALA A 33 -1.16 -20.42 19.74
CA ALA A 33 -0.99 -21.62 20.57
C ALA A 33 -1.87 -21.59 21.84
N ILE A 34 -2.24 -20.41 22.32
CA ILE A 34 -3.12 -20.25 23.49
C ILE A 34 -4.58 -20.59 23.15
N PHE A 35 -5.02 -20.25 21.94
CA PHE A 35 -6.44 -20.32 21.56
C PHE A 35 -6.80 -21.52 20.69
N TYR A 36 -5.81 -22.19 20.10
CA TYR A 36 -6.04 -23.26 19.12
C TYR A 36 -5.24 -24.51 19.43
N PRO A 37 -5.82 -25.71 19.36
CA PRO A 37 -5.16 -26.99 19.68
C PRO A 37 -4.03 -27.32 18.69
N HIS A 38 -4.15 -26.88 17.45
CA HIS A 38 -3.13 -27.06 16.42
C HIS A 38 -2.45 -25.75 16.07
N ASN A 39 -1.13 -25.71 16.20
CA ASN A 39 -0.36 -24.52 15.96
C ASN A 39 0.11 -24.41 14.51
N ALA A 40 0.11 -23.19 13.99
CA ALA A 40 0.73 -22.85 12.71
C ALA A 40 2.15 -22.34 12.98
N SER A 41 3.14 -22.84 12.23
CA SER A 41 4.49 -22.31 12.33
C SER A 41 4.56 -20.84 11.88
N ASN A 42 5.53 -20.10 12.42
CA ASN A 42 5.77 -18.72 12.00
C ASN A 42 6.07 -18.59 10.48
N VAL A 43 6.63 -19.64 9.88
CA VAL A 43 6.86 -19.73 8.42
C VAL A 43 5.53 -19.87 7.69
N SER A 44 4.61 -20.70 8.18
CA SER A 44 3.26 -20.83 7.60
C SER A 44 2.52 -19.50 7.65
N ILE A 45 2.58 -18.79 8.77
CA ILE A 45 1.97 -17.46 8.95
C ILE A 45 2.55 -16.46 7.94
N TYR A 46 3.86 -16.43 7.78
CA TYR A 46 4.53 -15.58 6.80
C TYR A 46 4.06 -15.89 5.36
N ASN A 47 3.97 -17.18 5.02
CA ASN A 47 3.47 -17.60 3.71
C ASN A 47 2.00 -17.23 3.49
N TRP A 48 1.15 -17.26 4.53
CA TRP A 48 -0.23 -16.78 4.43
C TRP A 48 -0.30 -15.29 4.15
N VAL A 49 0.50 -14.49 4.86
CA VAL A 49 0.59 -13.04 4.62
C VAL A 49 0.91 -12.76 3.15
N ILE A 50 1.92 -13.39 2.58
CA ILE A 50 2.31 -13.20 1.17
C ILE A 50 1.21 -13.71 0.21
N LYS A 51 0.71 -14.93 0.44
CA LYS A 51 -0.29 -15.56 -0.42
C LYS A 51 -1.57 -14.74 -0.52
N TYR A 52 -2.14 -14.39 0.62
CA TYR A 52 -3.44 -13.73 0.67
C TYR A 52 -3.35 -12.24 0.33
N ALA A 53 -2.27 -11.55 0.70
CA ALA A 53 -2.01 -10.20 0.23
C ALA A 53 -1.97 -10.15 -1.31
N LYS A 54 -1.25 -11.07 -1.95
CA LYS A 54 -1.21 -11.19 -3.41
C LYS A 54 -2.57 -11.52 -4.02
N MET A 55 -3.36 -12.36 -3.37
CA MET A 55 -4.68 -12.76 -3.85
C MET A 55 -5.66 -11.61 -3.81
N ILE A 56 -5.78 -10.95 -2.66
CA ILE A 56 -6.65 -9.79 -2.49
C ILE A 56 -6.21 -8.64 -3.42
N SER A 57 -4.90 -8.41 -3.57
CA SER A 57 -4.41 -7.33 -4.42
C SER A 57 -4.79 -7.49 -5.90
N LYS A 58 -5.03 -8.71 -6.38
CA LYS A 58 -5.53 -8.93 -7.74
C LYS A 58 -6.94 -8.35 -7.93
N TYR A 59 -7.77 -8.43 -6.90
CA TYR A 59 -9.09 -7.84 -6.90
C TYR A 59 -9.00 -6.32 -6.70
N THR A 60 -8.35 -5.86 -5.63
CA THR A 60 -8.30 -4.44 -5.28
C THR A 60 -7.58 -3.56 -6.31
N ASN A 61 -6.66 -4.12 -7.08
CA ASN A 61 -6.00 -3.39 -8.16
C ASN A 61 -6.93 -3.06 -9.34
N ARG A 62 -8.05 -3.77 -9.50
CA ARG A 62 -9.03 -3.55 -10.57
C ARG A 62 -10.11 -2.55 -10.18
N LEU A 63 -10.23 -2.25 -8.89
CA LEU A 63 -11.24 -1.33 -8.39
C LEU A 63 -10.95 0.07 -8.91
N LYS A 64 -11.99 0.72 -9.41
CA LYS A 64 -12.01 2.15 -9.64
C LYS A 64 -12.28 2.85 -8.32
N VAL A 65 -11.76 4.05 -8.19
CA VAL A 65 -11.87 4.79 -6.93
C VAL A 65 -12.37 6.20 -7.20
N ASN A 66 -13.33 6.63 -6.42
CA ASN A 66 -13.81 8.01 -6.38
C ASN A 66 -12.99 8.76 -5.32
N VAL A 67 -12.17 9.69 -5.75
CA VAL A 67 -11.21 10.43 -4.92
C VAL A 67 -11.33 11.92 -5.22
N GLY A 68 -10.64 12.76 -4.45
CA GLY A 68 -10.55 14.18 -4.72
C GLY A 68 -9.81 14.50 -6.03
N VAL A 69 -9.70 15.78 -6.32
CA VAL A 69 -9.02 16.28 -7.53
C VAL A 69 -7.50 16.29 -7.42
N GLU A 70 -6.98 16.18 -6.20
CA GLU A 70 -5.55 16.18 -5.89
C GLU A 70 -5.07 14.77 -5.51
N VAL A 71 -3.87 14.42 -5.95
CA VAL A 71 -3.13 13.27 -5.46
C VAL A 71 -1.74 13.68 -5.02
N GLN A 72 -1.33 13.19 -3.85
CA GLN A 72 0.04 13.33 -3.36
C GLN A 72 0.83 12.07 -3.72
N VAL A 73 2.03 12.24 -4.27
CA VAL A 73 2.94 11.16 -4.64
C VAL A 73 4.30 11.42 -4.03
N ASP A 74 4.87 10.42 -3.37
CA ASP A 74 6.18 10.52 -2.73
C ASP A 74 6.88 9.16 -2.73
N GLU A 75 8.14 9.12 -2.33
CA GLU A 75 8.91 7.90 -2.19
C GLU A 75 9.65 7.81 -0.87
N MET A 76 9.59 6.63 -0.29
CA MET A 76 10.25 6.32 0.97
C MET A 76 11.31 5.24 0.80
N GLU A 77 12.51 5.44 1.36
CA GLU A 77 13.51 4.38 1.43
C GLU A 77 13.04 3.22 2.31
N CYS A 78 13.02 2.04 1.75
CA CYS A 78 12.69 0.80 2.44
C CYS A 78 13.84 -0.21 2.33
N ARG A 79 14.42 -0.59 3.45
CA ARG A 79 15.57 -1.49 3.50
C ARG A 79 15.15 -2.96 3.35
N ARG A 80 15.92 -3.72 2.58
CA ARG A 80 15.78 -5.16 2.42
C ARG A 80 17.08 -5.86 2.78
N ARG A 81 16.99 -6.88 3.63
CA ARG A 81 18.13 -7.72 3.96
C ARG A 81 18.36 -8.74 2.84
N LYS A 82 19.59 -8.85 2.37
CA LYS A 82 20.01 -9.88 1.44
C LYS A 82 19.95 -11.26 2.11
N SER A 83 19.58 -12.32 1.37
CA SER A 83 19.60 -13.69 1.88
C SER A 83 21.04 -14.13 2.18
N HIS A 84 21.21 -15.11 3.08
CA HIS A 84 22.52 -15.65 3.47
C HIS A 84 23.39 -16.18 2.31
N LYS A 85 22.79 -16.51 1.17
CA LYS A 85 23.51 -17.00 -0.03
C LYS A 85 24.07 -15.87 -0.90
N ALA A 86 23.58 -14.66 -0.76
CA ALA A 86 24.11 -13.48 -1.41
C ALA A 86 24.88 -12.67 -0.36
N ARG A 87 26.05 -12.11 -0.72
CA ARG A 87 26.90 -11.27 0.15
C ARG A 87 26.10 -10.52 1.22
N LYS A 88 26.47 -10.65 2.49
CA LYS A 88 25.89 -9.92 3.62
C LYS A 88 25.75 -8.44 3.25
N GLY A 89 24.55 -7.90 3.35
CA GLY A 89 24.32 -6.49 3.04
C GLY A 89 22.85 -6.10 3.12
N ILE A 90 22.63 -4.79 3.14
CA ILE A 90 21.31 -4.17 3.09
C ILE A 90 21.17 -3.50 1.74
N ASP A 91 20.13 -3.89 0.98
CA ASP A 91 19.75 -3.18 -0.23
C ASP A 91 18.85 -2.01 0.14
N LYS A 92 19.18 -0.84 -0.37
CA LYS A 92 18.27 0.29 -0.41
C LYS A 92 17.28 0.07 -1.53
N ASN A 93 16.01 0.05 -1.19
CA ASN A 93 14.91 -0.03 -2.13
C ASN A 93 13.92 1.08 -1.80
N TRP A 94 12.97 1.31 -2.69
CA TRP A 94 12.05 2.43 -2.59
C TRP A 94 10.62 1.91 -2.57
N PHE A 95 9.82 2.47 -1.69
CA PHE A 95 8.38 2.37 -1.71
C PHE A 95 7.86 3.67 -2.29
N ILE A 96 7.34 3.61 -3.52
CA ILE A 96 6.77 4.74 -4.24
C ILE A 96 5.28 4.61 -4.12
N ASP A 97 4.61 5.58 -3.57
CA ASP A 97 3.19 5.51 -3.26
C ASP A 97 2.45 6.81 -3.55
N SER A 98 1.13 6.74 -3.54
CA SER A 98 0.27 7.86 -3.80
C SER A 98 -0.99 7.79 -2.96
N ILE A 99 -1.38 8.92 -2.39
CA ILE A 99 -2.55 9.04 -1.53
C ILE A 99 -3.44 10.20 -1.98
N ASP A 100 -4.74 10.00 -1.89
CA ASP A 100 -5.71 11.09 -1.95
C ASP A 100 -5.78 11.79 -0.58
N PRO A 101 -5.54 13.10 -0.50
CA PRO A 101 -5.56 13.83 0.77
C PRO A 101 -6.96 13.95 1.38
N GLU A 102 -8.04 13.83 0.61
CA GLU A 102 -9.42 13.95 1.09
C GLU A 102 -9.91 12.64 1.71
N THR A 103 -9.96 11.56 0.94
CA THR A 103 -10.43 10.24 1.40
C THR A 103 -9.37 9.46 2.18
N ARG A 104 -8.12 9.89 2.15
CA ARG A 104 -6.95 9.17 2.68
C ARG A 104 -6.71 7.82 1.98
N PHE A 105 -7.30 7.59 0.82
CA PHE A 105 -7.16 6.36 0.09
C PHE A 105 -5.76 6.27 -0.55
N LEU A 106 -5.03 5.20 -0.23
CA LEU A 106 -3.76 4.85 -0.86
C LEU A 106 -4.07 4.26 -2.24
N ILE A 107 -3.92 5.08 -3.30
CA ILE A 107 -4.40 4.76 -4.65
C ILE A 107 -3.51 3.75 -5.34
N SER A 108 -2.20 3.97 -5.27
CA SER A 108 -1.20 3.14 -5.94
C SER A 108 0.08 3.09 -5.14
N ALA A 109 0.72 1.92 -5.11
CA ALA A 109 2.02 1.74 -4.49
C ALA A 109 2.86 0.70 -5.23
N GLU A 110 4.18 0.88 -5.21
CA GLU A 110 5.15 -0.05 -5.78
C GLU A 110 6.40 -0.12 -4.92
N TYR A 111 6.94 -1.33 -4.76
CA TYR A 111 8.24 -1.54 -4.13
C TYR A 111 9.29 -1.83 -5.20
N SER A 112 10.23 -0.92 -5.38
CA SER A 112 11.21 -0.96 -6.45
C SER A 112 12.66 -0.88 -5.96
N LYS A 113 13.59 -1.36 -6.76
CA LYS A 113 15.04 -1.20 -6.52
C LYS A 113 15.49 0.24 -6.71
N THR A 114 14.81 0.98 -7.57
CA THR A 114 15.15 2.36 -7.92
C THR A 114 13.92 3.25 -7.79
N ARG A 115 14.14 4.55 -7.80
CA ARG A 115 13.11 5.59 -7.93
C ARG A 115 13.26 6.35 -9.24
N GLY A 116 13.57 5.58 -10.29
CA GLY A 116 13.75 6.13 -11.62
C GLY A 116 12.43 6.43 -12.32
N ARG A 117 12.52 7.13 -13.44
CA ARG A 117 11.36 7.52 -14.25
C ARG A 117 10.42 6.34 -14.58
N ARG A 118 10.97 5.14 -14.84
CA ARG A 118 10.19 3.93 -15.15
C ARG A 118 9.31 3.50 -13.97
N ASP A 119 9.89 3.49 -12.76
CA ASP A 119 9.21 3.05 -11.55
C ASP A 119 8.11 4.04 -11.15
N ILE A 120 8.43 5.34 -11.17
CA ILE A 120 7.47 6.42 -10.93
C ILE A 120 6.34 6.39 -11.97
N LYS A 121 6.66 6.17 -13.25
CA LYS A 121 5.65 6.08 -14.31
C LYS A 121 4.66 4.95 -14.07
N ALA A 122 5.12 3.81 -13.56
CA ALA A 122 4.24 2.69 -13.24
C ALA A 122 3.21 3.04 -12.15
N VAL A 123 3.62 3.80 -11.13
CA VAL A 123 2.71 4.29 -10.08
C VAL A 123 1.73 5.32 -10.63
N ILE A 124 2.23 6.34 -11.33
CA ILE A 124 1.44 7.43 -11.89
C ILE A 124 0.42 6.94 -12.93
N SER A 125 0.80 5.98 -13.80
CA SER A 125 -0.14 5.40 -14.77
C SER A 125 -1.28 4.66 -14.05
N ARG A 126 -0.99 3.93 -12.99
CA ARG A 126 -2.04 3.27 -12.18
C ARG A 126 -2.97 4.26 -11.48
N ILE A 127 -2.46 5.42 -11.05
CA ILE A 127 -3.33 6.49 -10.52
C ILE A 127 -4.34 6.89 -11.58
N LYS A 128 -3.86 7.25 -12.78
CA LYS A 128 -4.73 7.63 -13.90
C LYS A 128 -5.79 6.58 -14.23
N ASP A 129 -5.38 5.30 -14.27
CA ASP A 129 -6.27 4.20 -14.60
C ASP A 129 -7.33 3.97 -13.50
N LYS A 130 -6.95 4.05 -12.22
CA LYS A 130 -7.88 3.82 -11.09
C LYS A 130 -8.85 4.98 -10.88
N THR A 131 -8.44 6.22 -11.14
CA THR A 131 -9.24 7.43 -10.90
C THR A 131 -9.97 7.94 -12.14
N GLU A 132 -9.93 7.21 -13.25
CA GLU A 132 -10.64 7.55 -14.51
C GLU A 132 -10.42 9.00 -14.98
N ASN A 133 -9.19 9.49 -14.83
CA ASN A 133 -8.77 10.86 -15.16
C ASN A 133 -9.39 11.98 -14.31
N GLN A 134 -9.94 11.72 -13.13
CA GLN A 134 -10.48 12.76 -12.24
C GLN A 134 -9.40 13.68 -11.68
N ILE A 135 -8.14 13.25 -11.64
CA ILE A 135 -7.05 14.01 -11.06
C ILE A 135 -6.74 15.25 -11.90
N GLN A 136 -6.73 16.39 -11.24
CA GLN A 136 -6.37 17.69 -11.81
C GLN A 136 -5.04 18.21 -11.25
N ILE A 137 -4.65 17.79 -10.04
CA ILE A 137 -3.46 18.26 -9.35
C ILE A 137 -2.64 17.04 -8.89
N VAL A 138 -1.35 17.02 -9.21
CA VAL A 138 -0.39 16.06 -8.67
C VAL A 138 0.63 16.81 -7.85
N THR A 139 0.63 16.57 -6.55
CA THR A 139 1.57 17.17 -5.60
C THR A 139 2.70 16.19 -5.31
N THR A 140 3.95 16.64 -5.45
CA THR A 140 5.15 15.82 -5.22
C THR A 140 6.24 16.64 -4.54
N ASP A 141 7.30 15.94 -4.10
CA ASP A 141 8.57 16.57 -3.75
C ASP A 141 9.34 17.08 -4.99
N GLY A 142 10.57 17.52 -4.77
CA GLY A 142 11.43 18.10 -5.79
C GLY A 142 12.12 17.11 -6.76
N LEU A 143 11.80 15.82 -6.75
CA LEU A 143 12.50 14.84 -7.59
C LEU A 143 12.31 15.12 -9.09
N ASN A 144 13.42 15.27 -9.84
CA ASN A 144 13.43 15.64 -11.26
C ASN A 144 12.70 14.65 -12.19
N ALA A 145 12.40 13.45 -11.73
CA ALA A 145 11.70 12.45 -12.54
C ALA A 145 10.20 12.75 -12.68
N TYR A 146 9.57 13.47 -11.73
CA TYR A 146 8.13 13.73 -11.72
C TYR A 146 7.63 14.56 -12.90
N PRO A 147 8.18 15.76 -13.22
CA PRO A 147 7.60 16.61 -14.28
C PRO A 147 7.50 15.91 -15.64
N LYS A 148 8.59 15.23 -16.04
CA LYS A 148 8.63 14.48 -17.30
C LYS A 148 7.68 13.29 -17.31
N THR A 149 7.49 12.65 -16.17
CA THR A 149 6.60 11.49 -16.02
C THR A 149 5.14 11.90 -16.06
N ILE A 150 4.76 12.93 -15.31
CA ILE A 150 3.41 13.51 -15.30
C ILE A 150 3.01 13.93 -16.72
N LYS A 151 3.89 14.67 -17.41
CA LYS A 151 3.68 15.03 -18.83
C LYS A 151 3.46 13.80 -19.72
N SER A 152 4.22 12.73 -19.52
CA SER A 152 4.12 11.52 -20.36
C SER A 152 2.84 10.71 -20.12
N VAL A 153 2.21 10.82 -18.94
CA VAL A 153 1.02 10.06 -18.58
C VAL A 153 -0.27 10.83 -18.89
N TRP A 154 -0.35 12.09 -18.50
CA TRP A 154 -1.55 12.91 -18.70
C TRP A 154 -1.52 13.77 -19.96
N GLY A 155 -0.34 13.98 -20.53
CA GLY A 155 -0.16 14.78 -21.75
C GLY A 155 -0.02 16.28 -21.47
N TYR A 156 0.13 17.00 -22.59
CA TYR A 156 0.30 18.44 -22.62
C TYR A 156 -0.65 19.02 -23.66
N ASN A 157 -1.39 20.03 -23.28
CA ASN A 157 -2.30 20.73 -24.21
C ASN A 157 -1.54 21.85 -24.92
N ASN A 158 -1.15 21.59 -26.15
CA ASN A 158 -0.38 22.56 -26.97
C ASN A 158 -1.18 23.84 -27.26
N LYS A 159 -2.53 23.75 -27.40
CA LYS A 159 -3.39 24.92 -27.66
C LYS A 159 -3.44 25.88 -26.49
N LEU A 160 -3.44 25.32 -25.26
CA LEU A 160 -3.50 26.11 -24.02
C LEU A 160 -2.10 26.39 -23.43
N GLY A 161 -1.02 25.87 -24.02
CA GLY A 161 0.34 26.04 -23.52
C GLY A 161 0.58 25.47 -22.13
N ARG A 162 -0.24 24.50 -21.66
CA ARG A 162 -0.15 23.96 -20.29
C ARG A 162 -0.30 22.45 -20.24
N HIS A 163 0.11 21.86 -19.12
CA HIS A 163 -0.16 20.46 -18.81
C HIS A 163 -1.66 20.22 -18.58
N ASN A 164 -2.15 19.03 -18.94
CA ASN A 164 -3.52 18.61 -18.65
C ASN A 164 -3.77 18.45 -17.15
N VAL A 165 -2.73 18.19 -16.38
CA VAL A 165 -2.75 18.09 -14.91
C VAL A 165 -1.73 19.07 -14.35
N LEU A 166 -2.11 19.86 -13.36
CA LEU A 166 -1.21 20.76 -12.65
C LEU A 166 -0.23 19.96 -11.81
N HIS A 167 1.06 20.20 -11.97
CA HIS A 167 2.09 19.67 -11.10
C HIS A 167 2.43 20.69 -10.02
N ASN A 168 2.03 20.38 -8.80
CA ASN A 168 2.36 21.17 -7.61
C ASN A 168 3.61 20.57 -6.97
N LYS A 169 4.71 21.32 -6.97
CA LYS A 169 5.98 20.92 -6.35
C LYS A 169 6.08 21.56 -4.97
N VAL A 170 6.19 20.74 -3.93
CA VAL A 170 6.34 21.19 -2.54
C VAL A 170 7.75 20.87 -2.07
N LEU A 171 8.49 21.91 -1.73
CA LEU A 171 9.84 21.80 -1.18
C LEU A 171 9.81 22.07 0.33
N ALA A 172 9.95 21.03 1.13
CA ALA A 172 9.99 21.14 2.60
C ALA A 172 11.11 22.09 3.09
N SER A 173 12.21 22.22 2.33
CA SER A 173 13.32 23.12 2.60
C SER A 173 13.00 24.61 2.41
N GLU A 174 11.94 24.91 1.65
CA GLU A 174 11.54 26.30 1.31
C GLU A 174 10.33 26.77 2.12
N GLY A 175 9.86 25.94 3.06
CA GLY A 175 8.70 26.28 3.90
C GLY A 175 7.34 26.27 3.14
N GLU A 176 7.36 25.80 1.91
CA GLU A 176 6.18 25.76 1.03
C GLU A 176 5.34 24.51 1.30
N GLY A 177 4.33 24.66 2.13
CA GLY A 177 3.27 23.64 2.30
C GLY A 177 3.75 22.33 2.94
N PHE A 178 2.77 21.49 3.28
CA PHE A 178 3.06 20.22 3.94
C PHE A 178 2.28 19.08 3.25
N ASN A 179 2.97 18.04 2.82
CA ASN A 179 2.39 16.77 2.36
C ASN A 179 2.00 15.87 3.55
N HIS A 180 1.36 16.45 4.57
CA HIS A 180 1.02 15.72 5.81
C HIS A 180 0.33 14.37 5.61
N PRO A 181 -0.61 14.18 4.67
CA PRO A 181 -1.23 12.88 4.45
C PRO A 181 -0.26 11.78 4.07
N ILE A 182 0.63 12.05 3.10
CA ILE A 182 1.59 11.05 2.62
C ILE A 182 2.71 10.81 3.62
N GLU A 183 3.17 11.84 4.32
CA GLU A 183 4.15 11.72 5.40
C GLU A 183 3.60 10.86 6.56
N ARG A 184 2.33 11.03 6.95
CA ARG A 184 1.68 10.18 7.94
C ARG A 184 1.55 8.73 7.47
N LEU A 185 1.25 8.51 6.20
CA LEU A 185 1.25 7.19 5.58
C LEU A 185 2.65 6.55 5.71
N HIS A 186 3.71 7.28 5.35
CA HIS A 186 5.09 6.83 5.48
C HIS A 186 5.46 6.48 6.93
N ASN A 187 5.01 7.27 7.90
CA ASN A 187 5.22 6.98 9.32
C ASN A 187 4.53 5.67 9.75
N ASN A 188 3.33 5.40 9.27
CA ASN A 188 2.63 4.14 9.50
C ASN A 188 3.37 2.95 8.88
N VAL A 189 3.88 3.09 7.65
CA VAL A 189 4.71 2.06 7.01
C VAL A 189 6.01 1.84 7.78
N ARG A 190 6.70 2.93 8.21
CA ARG A 190 7.93 2.84 9.02
C ARG A 190 7.68 2.16 10.36
N ALA A 191 6.63 2.50 11.06
CA ALA A 191 6.26 1.84 12.33
C ALA A 191 6.11 0.33 12.14
N ARG A 192 5.48 -0.11 11.05
CA ARG A 192 5.31 -1.52 10.73
C ARG A 192 6.63 -2.18 10.30
N THR A 193 7.42 -1.54 9.44
CA THR A 193 8.67 -2.10 8.93
C THR A 193 9.80 -2.09 9.96
N LYS A 194 9.76 -1.19 10.96
CA LYS A 194 10.70 -1.15 12.08
C LYS A 194 10.68 -2.45 12.90
N VAL A 195 9.50 -2.98 13.22
CA VAL A 195 9.38 -4.27 13.94
C VAL A 195 9.91 -5.44 13.13
N MET A 196 9.88 -5.35 11.80
CA MET A 196 10.45 -6.37 10.90
C MET A 196 11.97 -6.27 10.74
N ARG A 197 12.59 -5.19 11.22
CA ARG A 197 14.02 -4.87 10.99
C ARG A 197 14.40 -4.87 9.51
N GLY A 198 13.50 -4.42 8.65
CA GLY A 198 13.59 -4.46 7.19
C GLY A 198 12.95 -5.73 6.58
N PHE A 199 12.79 -5.71 5.28
CA PHE A 199 12.21 -6.84 4.57
C PHE A 199 13.23 -7.98 4.42
N HIS A 200 12.72 -9.22 4.49
CA HIS A 200 13.48 -10.44 4.23
C HIS A 200 13.01 -11.10 2.93
N GLY A 201 13.87 -11.90 2.32
CA GLY A 201 13.54 -12.63 1.10
C GLY A 201 13.67 -11.82 -0.18
N SER A 202 12.83 -12.12 -1.17
CA SER A 202 12.89 -11.50 -2.48
C SER A 202 12.21 -10.10 -2.50
N ILE A 203 12.50 -9.31 -3.54
CA ILE A 203 11.75 -8.08 -3.82
C ILE A 203 10.26 -8.36 -3.99
N HIS A 204 9.94 -9.50 -4.62
CA HIS A 204 8.55 -9.92 -4.80
C HIS A 204 7.84 -10.17 -3.46
N SER A 205 8.50 -10.80 -2.49
CA SER A 205 7.95 -11.00 -1.13
C SER A 205 7.73 -9.66 -0.42
N ALA A 206 8.70 -8.74 -0.52
CA ALA A 206 8.59 -7.41 0.06
C ALA A 206 7.43 -6.62 -0.57
N ASN A 207 7.30 -6.66 -1.89
CA ASN A 207 6.18 -6.03 -2.59
C ASN A 207 4.82 -6.62 -2.16
N SER A 208 4.73 -7.95 -2.01
CA SER A 208 3.51 -8.60 -1.52
C SER A 208 3.13 -8.17 -0.11
N ILE A 209 4.10 -8.00 0.78
CA ILE A 209 3.86 -7.50 2.14
C ILE A 209 3.36 -6.06 2.10
N LEU A 210 3.94 -5.19 1.28
CA LEU A 210 3.50 -3.81 1.13
C LEU A 210 2.12 -3.70 0.46
N LYS A 211 1.81 -4.59 -0.48
CA LYS A 211 0.45 -4.69 -1.03
C LYS A 211 -0.57 -5.12 0.04
N GLY A 212 -0.21 -6.01 0.93
CA GLY A 212 -1.05 -6.32 2.08
C GLY A 212 -1.17 -5.15 3.08
N PHE A 213 -0.14 -4.31 3.20
CA PHE A 213 -0.25 -3.07 3.97
C PHE A 213 -1.21 -2.08 3.30
N GLU A 214 -1.19 -1.93 1.96
CA GLU A 214 -2.17 -1.15 1.20
C GLU A 214 -3.61 -1.62 1.49
N ILE A 215 -3.82 -2.96 1.51
CA ILE A 215 -5.12 -3.55 1.85
C ILE A 215 -5.51 -3.22 3.30
N TYR A 216 -4.59 -3.43 4.25
CA TYR A 216 -4.80 -3.14 5.67
C TYR A 216 -5.15 -1.66 5.89
N TYR A 217 -4.40 -0.76 5.26
CA TYR A 217 -4.58 0.68 5.36
C TYR A 217 -5.93 1.13 4.80
N ASN A 218 -6.28 0.68 3.59
CA ASN A 218 -7.47 1.13 2.90
C ASN A 218 -8.76 0.49 3.40
N PHE A 219 -8.75 -0.82 3.72
CA PHE A 219 -9.98 -1.59 3.91
C PHE A 219 -10.22 -2.06 5.35
N ILE A 220 -9.17 -2.15 6.17
CA ILE A 220 -9.29 -2.74 7.52
C ILE A 220 -9.25 -1.67 8.60
N THR A 221 -8.31 -0.71 8.51
CA THR A 221 -8.06 0.27 9.55
C THR A 221 -8.99 1.47 9.43
N LYS A 222 -9.61 1.87 10.55
CA LYS A 222 -10.29 3.16 10.66
C LYS A 222 -9.28 4.26 10.92
N HIS A 223 -9.39 5.35 10.19
CA HIS A 223 -8.51 6.51 10.33
C HIS A 223 -9.18 7.61 11.14
N GLN A 224 -8.46 8.16 12.11
CA GLN A 224 -9.01 9.18 13.02
C GLN A 224 -9.50 10.44 12.28
N ALA A 225 -8.77 10.87 11.25
CA ALA A 225 -9.09 12.09 10.51
C ALA A 225 -10.41 12.00 9.73
N ILE A 226 -10.76 10.82 9.21
CA ILE A 226 -11.98 10.59 8.41
C ILE A 226 -13.01 9.73 9.15
N LYS A 227 -12.69 9.23 10.37
CA LYS A 227 -13.53 8.41 11.26
C LYS A 227 -14.03 7.09 10.65
N CYS A 228 -13.54 6.69 9.49
CA CYS A 228 -13.87 5.44 8.79
C CYS A 228 -12.62 4.85 8.13
N SER A 229 -12.77 3.74 7.42
CA SER A 229 -11.71 3.21 6.56
C SER A 229 -11.73 3.94 5.22
N PRO A 230 -10.58 4.23 4.58
CA PRO A 230 -10.52 5.02 3.35
C PRO A 230 -11.43 4.52 2.21
N PHE A 231 -11.60 3.20 2.05
CA PHE A 231 -12.45 2.64 1.01
C PHE A 231 -13.93 3.03 1.18
N GLU A 232 -14.37 3.30 2.41
CA GLU A 232 -15.77 3.68 2.69
C GLU A 232 -16.14 5.03 2.07
N LEU A 233 -15.15 5.88 1.76
CA LEU A 233 -15.31 7.14 1.03
C LEU A 233 -15.00 6.97 -0.46
N ALA A 234 -13.97 6.21 -0.78
CA ALA A 234 -13.47 6.10 -2.14
C ALA A 234 -14.22 5.05 -3.00
N ILE A 235 -14.95 4.09 -2.39
CA ILE A 235 -15.63 3.00 -3.11
C ILE A 235 -16.99 2.75 -2.44
N PRO A 236 -18.00 3.61 -2.68
CA PRO A 236 -19.31 3.52 -2.01
C PRO A 236 -20.00 2.17 -2.20
N GLU A 237 -19.89 1.54 -3.37
CA GLU A 237 -20.50 0.24 -3.66
C GLU A 237 -19.95 -0.84 -2.73
N LEU A 238 -18.63 -0.90 -2.58
CA LEU A 238 -17.99 -1.87 -1.69
C LEU A 238 -18.26 -1.58 -0.21
N LYS A 239 -18.52 -0.32 0.15
CA LYS A 239 -18.95 0.05 1.49
C LYS A 239 -20.25 -0.65 1.86
N GLU A 240 -21.25 -0.65 0.99
CA GLU A 240 -22.53 -1.31 1.25
C GLU A 240 -22.37 -2.84 1.35
N GLU A 241 -21.51 -3.44 0.49
CA GLU A 241 -21.22 -4.89 0.55
C GLU A 241 -20.53 -5.31 1.86
N LEU A 242 -19.70 -4.44 2.43
CA LEU A 242 -18.89 -4.74 3.62
C LEU A 242 -19.41 -4.09 4.91
N LYS A 243 -20.57 -3.45 4.90
CA LYS A 243 -21.13 -2.66 6.00
C LYS A 243 -21.22 -3.45 7.30
N ASP A 244 -21.78 -4.65 7.27
CA ASP A 244 -22.04 -5.50 8.43
C ASP A 244 -20.97 -6.59 8.63
N VAL A 245 -19.90 -6.55 7.82
CA VAL A 245 -18.85 -7.55 7.85
C VAL A 245 -17.82 -7.23 8.95
N LYS A 246 -17.83 -8.02 10.03
CA LYS A 246 -16.87 -7.90 11.13
C LYS A 246 -15.45 -8.31 10.71
N ASN A 247 -15.30 -9.41 9.98
CA ASN A 247 -14.01 -9.92 9.50
C ASN A 247 -13.78 -9.54 8.04
N ARG A 248 -13.37 -8.29 7.80
CA ARG A 248 -13.12 -7.76 6.45
C ARG A 248 -11.98 -8.49 5.73
N TRP A 249 -10.96 -8.99 6.45
CA TRP A 249 -9.93 -9.82 5.83
C TRP A 249 -10.51 -11.07 5.19
N LEU A 250 -11.36 -11.77 5.92
CA LEU A 250 -11.99 -12.99 5.42
C LEU A 250 -12.92 -12.70 4.23
N ALA A 251 -13.66 -11.61 4.28
CA ALA A 251 -14.51 -11.18 3.17
C ALA A 251 -13.67 -10.91 1.91
N LEU A 252 -12.64 -10.07 2.02
CA LEU A 252 -11.76 -9.75 0.89
C LEU A 252 -11.01 -10.96 0.30
N ILE A 253 -10.74 -11.99 1.10
CA ILE A 253 -10.15 -13.24 0.62
C ILE A 253 -11.15 -14.05 -0.21
N LYS A 254 -12.44 -13.89 0.03
CA LYS A 254 -13.52 -14.65 -0.68
C LYS A 254 -13.96 -13.99 -1.99
N LEU A 255 -13.76 -12.65 -2.13
CA LEU A 255 -13.95 -11.92 -3.37
C LEU A 255 -12.89 -12.31 -4.43
#